data_96893d8eba1d8ae4ee75c029bed8b1a5
#
_entry.id   96893d8eba1d8ae4ee75c029bed8b1a5
#
_cell.length_a   1.000
_cell.length_b   1.000
_cell.length_c   1.000
_cell.angle_alpha   90.00
_cell.angle_beta   90.00
_cell.angle_gamma   90.00
#
_symmetry.space_group_name_H-M   'P 1'
#
loop_
_entity.id
_entity.type
_entity.pdbx_description
1 polymer ?
#
loop_
_entity_poly.entity_id
_entity_poly.type
_entity_poly.pdbx_seq_one_letter_code
_entity_poly.pdbx_strand_id
1 'polypeptide(L)'
;YLNQTEPLFDVLRVTERGFSGMVADHRNILKIVEDPSLAATNIAVQYDVTAEPQIVLTLQGPDDKALTDYLSEHRESLVQVLEKAERDRAVKFAEAFSEQRVAKAIKSTFGVDMTVPKGYVLAADEKDFLWARYEYPTASQGFFIYSYPYRGKESLSPGALLAARNEFAARIPGPSDGSYMTTSEAFEPDYRMFRMEGRLWCELRGFWDVHGDFMGGPFVSHALLDKKKGRVIVAE
;
A
#
# COMPACT_ATOMS: atom_id res chain seq x y z
N TYR A 1 0.38 8.05 6.90
CA TYR A 1 1.76 7.58 7.13
C TYR A 1 1.81 6.85 8.47
N LEU A 2 2.73 5.88 8.60
CA LEU A 2 2.99 5.18 9.85
C LEU A 2 3.85 6.05 10.78
N ASN A 3 3.79 5.81 12.10
CA ASN A 3 4.56 6.56 13.09
C ASN A 3 6.09 6.29 13.04
N GLN A 4 6.55 5.53 12.05
CA GLN A 4 7.95 5.30 11.77
C GLN A 4 8.39 6.17 10.59
N THR A 5 9.45 6.94 10.77
CA THR A 5 9.97 7.79 9.70
C THR A 5 10.79 6.95 8.73
N GLU A 6 10.25 6.75 7.53
CA GLU A 6 10.93 6.07 6.43
C GLU A 6 10.94 6.96 5.18
N PRO A 7 12.00 6.92 4.35
CA PRO A 7 11.99 7.62 3.08
C PRO A 7 10.96 6.97 2.15
N LEU A 8 10.13 7.80 1.49
CA LEU A 8 9.14 7.31 0.51
C LEU A 8 9.80 6.89 -0.80
N PHE A 9 10.92 7.51 -1.13
CA PHE A 9 11.69 7.26 -2.36
C PHE A 9 13.18 7.34 -2.07
N ASP A 10 13.94 6.46 -2.71
CA ASP A 10 15.38 6.64 -2.86
C ASP A 10 15.62 7.65 -3.98
N VAL A 11 16.32 8.73 -3.67
CA VAL A 11 16.52 9.84 -4.61
C VAL A 11 17.93 9.82 -5.18
N LEU A 12 18.06 9.55 -6.48
CA LEU A 12 19.29 9.72 -7.22
C LEU A 12 19.32 11.10 -7.89
N ARG A 13 20.26 11.93 -7.52
CA ARG A 13 20.48 13.25 -8.14
C ARG A 13 21.52 13.16 -9.23
N VAL A 14 21.16 13.60 -10.42
CA VAL A 14 22.05 13.60 -11.59
C VAL A 14 21.99 14.95 -12.28
N THR A 15 23.12 15.34 -12.88
CA THR A 15 23.16 16.52 -13.76
C THR A 15 22.64 16.14 -15.15
N GLU A 16 22.34 17.13 -15.99
CA GLU A 16 21.92 16.90 -17.37
C GLU A 16 22.89 16.02 -18.15
N ARG A 17 24.22 16.18 -17.97
CA ARG A 17 25.25 15.36 -18.60
C ARG A 17 25.21 13.90 -18.17
N GLY A 18 24.77 13.64 -16.94
CA GLY A 18 24.63 12.27 -16.39
C GLY A 18 23.27 11.63 -16.71
N PHE A 19 22.34 12.38 -17.30
CA PHE A 19 21.01 11.88 -17.62
C PHE A 19 20.99 11.17 -18.97
N SER A 20 21.49 9.91 -18.97
CA SER A 20 21.53 9.07 -20.18
C SER A 20 21.51 7.58 -19.81
N GLY A 21 21.24 6.72 -20.79
CA GLY A 21 21.22 5.27 -20.62
C GLY A 21 20.26 4.84 -19.48
N MET A 22 20.70 3.93 -18.63
CA MET A 22 19.88 3.40 -17.53
C MET A 22 19.29 4.48 -16.60
N VAL A 23 19.93 5.64 -16.46
CA VAL A 23 19.39 6.75 -15.64
C VAL A 23 18.16 7.34 -16.29
N ALA A 24 18.14 7.47 -17.62
CA ALA A 24 16.98 7.97 -18.35
C ALA A 24 15.81 6.97 -18.34
N ASP A 25 16.09 5.69 -18.12
CA ASP A 25 15.09 4.61 -18.08
C ASP A 25 14.48 4.37 -16.69
N HIS A 26 14.83 5.20 -15.69
CA HIS A 26 14.19 5.13 -14.38
C HIS A 26 12.68 5.36 -14.47
N ARG A 27 11.91 4.67 -13.62
CA ARG A 27 10.44 4.68 -13.67
C ARG A 27 9.82 5.99 -13.24
N ASN A 28 10.46 6.70 -12.30
CA ASN A 28 10.02 8.01 -11.80
C ASN A 28 11.14 9.02 -12.01
N ILE A 29 10.86 10.06 -12.74
CA ILE A 29 11.82 11.11 -13.07
C ILE A 29 11.19 12.47 -12.74
N LEU A 30 11.93 13.30 -12.00
CA LEU A 30 11.65 14.70 -11.83
C LEU A 30 12.78 15.50 -12.49
N LYS A 31 12.47 16.16 -13.60
CA LYS A 31 13.35 17.13 -14.27
C LYS A 31 13.08 18.51 -13.70
N ILE A 32 14.12 19.24 -13.33
CA ILE A 32 14.03 20.60 -12.85
C ILE A 32 14.80 21.46 -13.86
N VAL A 33 14.11 22.42 -14.46
CA VAL A 33 14.64 23.27 -15.55
C VAL A 33 14.43 24.74 -15.18
N GLU A 34 15.52 25.47 -15.08
CA GLU A 34 15.49 26.93 -14.98
C GLU A 34 15.45 27.54 -16.38
N ASP A 35 14.44 28.36 -16.65
CA ASP A 35 14.27 29.07 -17.91
C ASP A 35 13.81 30.51 -17.62
N PRO A 36 14.75 31.50 -17.63
CA PRO A 36 14.46 32.89 -17.33
C PRO A 36 13.46 33.53 -18.30
N SER A 37 13.14 32.91 -19.41
CA SER A 37 12.12 33.43 -20.36
C SER A 37 10.68 33.17 -19.89
N LEU A 38 10.49 32.32 -18.89
CA LEU A 38 9.17 31.99 -18.36
C LEU A 38 8.65 33.06 -17.41
N ALA A 39 7.37 33.37 -17.52
CA ALA A 39 6.70 34.31 -16.63
C ALA A 39 6.23 33.65 -15.31
N ALA A 40 6.12 32.35 -15.25
CA ALA A 40 5.65 31.58 -14.09
C ALA A 40 6.15 30.15 -14.12
N THR A 41 6.24 29.55 -12.93
CA THR A 41 6.56 28.13 -12.79
C THR A 41 5.40 27.26 -13.25
N ASN A 42 5.70 26.20 -13.97
CA ASN A 42 4.74 25.18 -14.42
C ASN A 42 5.33 23.79 -14.32
N ILE A 43 4.45 22.78 -14.34
CA ILE A 43 4.84 21.39 -14.37
C ILE A 43 4.13 20.66 -15.51
N ALA A 44 4.90 19.89 -16.28
CA ALA A 44 4.38 18.97 -17.29
C ALA A 44 4.55 17.52 -16.82
N VAL A 45 3.55 16.68 -17.12
CA VAL A 45 3.55 15.26 -16.84
C VAL A 45 3.55 14.50 -18.15
N GLN A 46 4.53 13.62 -18.31
CA GLN A 46 4.65 12.74 -19.48
C GLN A 46 4.79 11.29 -19.02
N TYR A 47 4.29 10.37 -19.83
CA TYR A 47 4.39 8.94 -19.56
C TYR A 47 5.19 8.27 -20.67
N ASP A 48 5.94 7.21 -20.32
CA ASP A 48 6.58 6.29 -21.26
C ASP A 48 7.46 7.00 -22.31
N VAL A 49 8.36 7.90 -21.82
CA VAL A 49 9.19 8.76 -22.68
C VAL A 49 10.39 8.00 -23.25
N THR A 50 11.16 7.33 -22.38
CA THR A 50 12.37 6.55 -22.76
C THR A 50 12.24 5.08 -22.36
N ALA A 51 11.38 4.76 -21.42
CA ALA A 51 11.11 3.42 -20.95
C ALA A 51 9.61 3.25 -20.66
N GLU A 52 9.12 2.02 -20.61
CA GLU A 52 7.73 1.68 -20.22
C GLU A 52 7.75 0.60 -19.14
N PRO A 53 7.06 0.82 -18.01
CA PRO A 53 6.27 2.00 -17.61
C PRO A 53 7.13 3.11 -16.98
N GLN A 54 6.90 4.35 -17.35
CA GLN A 54 7.64 5.51 -16.85
C GLN A 54 6.72 6.71 -16.60
N ILE A 55 7.01 7.53 -15.59
CA ILE A 55 6.46 8.87 -15.42
C ILE A 55 7.60 9.90 -15.35
N VAL A 56 7.49 10.94 -16.14
CA VAL A 56 8.42 12.07 -16.16
C VAL A 56 7.66 13.33 -15.79
N LEU A 57 8.04 13.94 -14.68
CA LEU A 57 7.59 15.25 -14.25
C LEU A 57 8.65 16.28 -14.67
N THR A 58 8.29 17.28 -15.46
CA THR A 58 9.18 18.37 -15.83
C THR A 58 8.70 19.65 -15.19
N LEU A 59 9.39 20.10 -14.15
CA LEU A 59 9.17 21.36 -13.48
C LEU A 59 10.04 22.44 -14.14
N GLN A 60 9.43 23.49 -14.63
CA GLN A 60 10.11 24.61 -15.29
C GLN A 60 9.74 25.92 -14.60
N GLY A 61 10.70 26.79 -14.37
CA GLY A 61 10.47 28.09 -13.73
C GLY A 61 11.54 29.11 -14.07
N PRO A 62 11.25 30.40 -13.81
CA PRO A 62 12.14 31.48 -14.21
C PRO A 62 13.46 31.54 -13.45
N ASP A 63 13.48 31.03 -12.22
CA ASP A 63 14.66 31.06 -11.35
C ASP A 63 14.55 29.94 -10.27
N ASP A 64 15.64 29.71 -9.57
CA ASP A 64 15.75 28.73 -8.49
C ASP A 64 14.77 29.00 -7.34
N LYS A 65 14.52 30.27 -7.01
CA LYS A 65 13.56 30.60 -5.95
C LYS A 65 12.15 30.17 -6.30
N ALA A 66 11.68 30.49 -7.50
CA ALA A 66 10.35 30.13 -7.98
C ALA A 66 10.17 28.60 -8.06
N LEU A 67 11.21 27.86 -8.48
CA LEU A 67 11.23 26.42 -8.50
C LEU A 67 11.14 25.82 -7.08
N THR A 68 11.92 26.36 -6.14
CA THR A 68 11.91 25.91 -4.74
C THR A 68 10.59 26.21 -4.04
N ASP A 69 10.02 27.39 -4.24
CA ASP A 69 8.72 27.78 -3.69
C ASP A 69 7.63 26.83 -4.21
N TYR A 70 7.62 26.55 -5.51
CA TYR A 70 6.66 25.62 -6.12
C TYR A 70 6.77 24.19 -5.55
N LEU A 71 7.99 23.66 -5.41
CA LEU A 71 8.20 22.33 -4.83
C LEU A 71 7.70 22.27 -3.37
N SER A 72 7.92 23.33 -2.61
CA SER A 72 7.49 23.42 -1.21
C SER A 72 5.98 23.46 -1.09
N GLU A 73 5.32 24.27 -1.91
CA GLU A 73 3.86 24.44 -1.92
C GLU A 73 3.12 23.19 -2.41
N HIS A 74 3.67 22.51 -3.44
CA HIS A 74 3.02 21.39 -4.11
C HIS A 74 3.58 20.01 -3.70
N ARG A 75 4.41 19.95 -2.65
CA ARG A 75 5.10 18.75 -2.20
C ARG A 75 4.18 17.52 -2.10
N GLU A 76 3.06 17.67 -1.43
CA GLU A 76 2.12 16.54 -1.21
C GLU A 76 1.48 16.06 -2.51
N SER A 77 1.11 16.98 -3.40
CA SER A 77 0.51 16.64 -4.70
C SER A 77 1.52 15.90 -5.60
N LEU A 78 2.78 16.32 -5.60
CA LEU A 78 3.85 15.67 -6.36
C LEU A 78 4.11 14.25 -5.87
N VAL A 79 4.17 14.07 -4.55
CA VAL A 79 4.30 12.76 -3.92
C VAL A 79 3.12 11.87 -4.30
N GLN A 80 1.88 12.36 -4.20
CA GLN A 80 0.68 11.60 -4.56
C GLN A 80 0.67 11.15 -6.03
N VAL A 81 1.15 11.98 -6.95
CA VAL A 81 1.27 11.63 -8.38
C VAL A 81 2.26 10.49 -8.57
N LEU A 82 3.43 10.56 -7.94
CA LEU A 82 4.45 9.51 -8.02
C LEU A 82 3.98 8.21 -7.36
N GLU A 83 3.39 8.28 -6.18
CA GLU A 83 2.81 7.12 -5.50
C GLU A 83 1.67 6.47 -6.31
N LYS A 84 0.84 7.30 -6.97
CA LYS A 84 -0.20 6.77 -7.86
C LYS A 84 0.42 6.00 -9.02
N ALA A 85 1.46 6.53 -9.64
CA ALA A 85 2.17 5.84 -10.72
C ALA A 85 2.76 4.50 -10.26
N GLU A 86 3.32 4.43 -9.04
CA GLU A 86 3.80 3.16 -8.46
C GLU A 86 2.67 2.17 -8.23
N ARG A 87 1.55 2.62 -7.65
CA ARG A 87 0.37 1.74 -7.45
C ARG A 87 -0.20 1.23 -8.77
N ASP A 88 -0.34 2.09 -9.77
CA ASP A 88 -0.88 1.71 -11.08
C ASP A 88 0.01 0.65 -11.75
N ARG A 89 1.35 0.76 -11.62
CA ARG A 89 2.30 -0.24 -12.10
C ARG A 89 2.19 -1.56 -11.36
N ALA A 90 2.11 -1.50 -10.03
CA ALA A 90 1.95 -2.69 -9.20
C ALA A 90 0.65 -3.45 -9.54
N VAL A 91 -0.45 -2.72 -9.75
CA VAL A 91 -1.74 -3.31 -10.17
C VAL A 91 -1.62 -3.96 -11.56
N LYS A 92 -1.10 -3.24 -12.56
CA LYS A 92 -0.90 -3.80 -13.91
C LYS A 92 -0.01 -5.05 -13.91
N PHE A 93 1.05 -5.04 -13.11
CA PHE A 93 1.92 -6.21 -12.97
C PHE A 93 1.18 -7.38 -12.33
N ALA A 94 0.43 -7.13 -11.25
CA ALA A 94 -0.35 -8.15 -10.58
C ALA A 94 -1.46 -8.74 -11.48
N GLU A 95 -2.10 -7.92 -12.30
CA GLU A 95 -3.09 -8.37 -13.30
C GLU A 95 -2.46 -9.27 -14.37
N ALA A 96 -1.28 -8.88 -14.87
CA ALA A 96 -0.56 -9.66 -15.88
C ALA A 96 0.03 -10.98 -15.32
N PHE A 97 0.47 -10.95 -14.05
CA PHE A 97 1.12 -12.06 -13.38
C PHE A 97 0.44 -12.34 -12.03
N SER A 98 -0.74 -12.95 -12.06
CA SER A 98 -1.54 -13.22 -10.85
C SER A 98 -1.45 -14.66 -10.37
N GLU A 99 -1.57 -14.84 -9.04
CA GLU A 99 -1.65 -16.15 -8.39
C GLU A 99 -3.11 -16.64 -8.35
N GLN A 100 -3.50 -17.31 -9.41
CA GLN A 100 -4.89 -17.76 -9.64
C GLN A 100 -5.42 -18.69 -8.55
N ARG A 101 -4.57 -19.52 -7.94
CA ARG A 101 -4.98 -20.44 -6.88
C ARG A 101 -5.45 -19.70 -5.65
N VAL A 102 -4.69 -18.68 -5.23
CA VAL A 102 -5.03 -17.85 -4.08
C VAL A 102 -6.27 -17.01 -4.37
N ALA A 103 -6.33 -16.36 -5.55
CA ALA A 103 -7.48 -15.56 -5.97
C ALA A 103 -8.79 -16.40 -6.00
N LYS A 104 -8.74 -17.64 -6.48
CA LYS A 104 -9.89 -18.56 -6.48
C LYS A 104 -10.33 -18.95 -5.07
N ALA A 105 -9.40 -19.21 -4.15
CA ALA A 105 -9.71 -19.51 -2.76
C ALA A 105 -10.43 -18.32 -2.09
N ILE A 106 -9.93 -17.10 -2.27
CA ILE A 106 -10.56 -15.85 -1.79
C ILE A 106 -11.99 -15.73 -2.34
N LYS A 107 -12.16 -15.90 -3.65
CA LYS A 107 -13.47 -15.81 -4.31
C LYS A 107 -14.45 -16.84 -3.76
N SER A 108 -14.00 -18.07 -3.59
CA SER A 108 -14.82 -19.18 -3.07
C SER A 108 -15.30 -18.92 -1.64
N THR A 109 -14.41 -18.49 -0.76
CA THR A 109 -14.67 -18.34 0.68
C THR A 109 -15.40 -17.04 1.00
N PHE A 110 -14.92 -15.92 0.45
CA PHE A 110 -15.42 -14.59 0.79
C PHE A 110 -16.36 -13.99 -0.26
N GLY A 111 -16.35 -14.51 -1.51
CA GLY A 111 -17.10 -13.92 -2.62
C GLY A 111 -16.53 -12.58 -3.10
N VAL A 112 -15.26 -12.34 -2.83
CA VAL A 112 -14.51 -11.14 -3.21
C VAL A 112 -13.60 -11.46 -4.39
N ASP A 113 -13.61 -10.60 -5.42
CA ASP A 113 -12.62 -10.63 -6.47
C ASP A 113 -11.39 -9.85 -6.01
N MET A 114 -10.24 -10.52 -6.01
CA MET A 114 -8.96 -9.93 -5.62
C MET A 114 -7.87 -10.38 -6.57
N THR A 115 -7.11 -9.44 -7.09
CA THR A 115 -5.90 -9.74 -7.86
C THR A 115 -4.74 -9.94 -6.88
N VAL A 116 -4.16 -11.13 -6.90
CA VAL A 116 -3.04 -11.50 -6.04
C VAL A 116 -1.79 -11.62 -6.90
N PRO A 117 -0.70 -10.89 -6.62
CA PRO A 117 0.55 -11.02 -7.37
C PRO A 117 1.07 -12.46 -7.34
N LYS A 118 1.74 -12.88 -8.41
CA LYS A 118 2.35 -14.22 -8.49
C LYS A 118 3.40 -14.42 -7.40
N GLY A 119 3.46 -15.64 -6.87
CA GLY A 119 4.44 -16.04 -5.86
C GLY A 119 3.88 -16.10 -4.44
N TYR A 120 2.68 -15.59 -4.20
CA TYR A 120 2.00 -15.79 -2.93
C TYR A 120 1.53 -17.25 -2.78
N VAL A 121 1.74 -17.81 -1.61
CA VAL A 121 1.37 -19.18 -1.26
C VAL A 121 0.35 -19.14 -0.13
N LEU A 122 -0.71 -19.96 -0.27
CA LEU A 122 -1.68 -20.19 0.82
C LEU A 122 -0.98 -20.88 1.98
N ALA A 123 -1.02 -20.25 3.14
CA ALA A 123 -0.53 -20.81 4.40
C ALA A 123 -1.68 -21.28 5.30
N ALA A 124 -2.87 -20.66 5.19
CA ALA A 124 -4.11 -21.13 5.80
C ALA A 124 -5.31 -20.85 4.88
N ASP A 125 -6.28 -21.76 4.85
CA ASP A 125 -7.54 -21.64 4.08
C ASP A 125 -8.68 -22.27 4.88
N GLU A 126 -9.36 -21.43 5.66
CA GLU A 126 -10.43 -21.81 6.56
C GLU A 126 -11.76 -21.15 6.15
N LYS A 127 -12.86 -21.52 6.77
CA LYS A 127 -14.20 -21.03 6.44
C LYS A 127 -14.34 -19.49 6.57
N ASP A 128 -13.66 -18.89 7.52
CA ASP A 128 -13.76 -17.46 7.87
C ASP A 128 -12.42 -16.74 7.88
N PHE A 129 -11.33 -17.45 7.51
CA PHE A 129 -9.96 -16.95 7.55
C PHE A 129 -9.13 -17.55 6.42
N LEU A 130 -8.38 -16.71 5.72
CA LEU A 130 -7.40 -17.11 4.72
C LEU A 130 -6.13 -16.31 4.94
N TRP A 131 -4.98 -16.97 4.95
CA TRP A 131 -3.68 -16.34 5.03
C TRP A 131 -2.80 -16.80 3.88
N ALA A 132 -2.21 -15.83 3.17
CA ALA A 132 -1.24 -16.07 2.10
C ALA A 132 0.02 -15.23 2.37
N ARG A 133 1.17 -15.80 2.01
CA ARG A 133 2.47 -15.18 2.23
C ARG A 133 3.38 -15.29 1.02
N TYR A 134 4.28 -14.33 0.91
CA TYR A 134 5.38 -14.28 -0.04
C TYR A 134 6.69 -14.16 0.74
N GLU A 135 7.63 -15.06 0.48
CA GLU A 135 8.93 -15.09 1.16
C GLU A 135 9.98 -14.42 0.30
N TYR A 136 10.56 -13.33 0.83
CA TYR A 136 11.77 -12.72 0.30
C TYR A 136 12.99 -13.29 1.06
N PRO A 137 14.21 -13.17 0.51
CA PRO A 137 15.41 -13.65 1.20
C PRO A 137 15.65 -13.05 2.59
N THR A 138 15.19 -11.82 2.82
CA THR A 138 15.43 -11.05 4.06
C THR A 138 14.17 -10.58 4.76
N ALA A 139 12.99 -10.85 4.21
CA ALA A 139 11.72 -10.40 4.78
C ALA A 139 10.59 -11.31 4.31
N SER A 140 9.51 -11.36 5.08
CA SER A 140 8.24 -11.99 4.67
C SER A 140 7.18 -10.92 4.48
N GLN A 141 6.42 -11.02 3.42
CA GLN A 141 5.23 -10.22 3.20
C GLN A 141 4.02 -11.13 3.18
N GLY A 142 2.98 -10.78 3.91
CA GLY A 142 1.76 -11.57 3.94
C GLY A 142 0.52 -10.71 3.82
N PHE A 143 -0.57 -11.34 3.44
CA PHE A 143 -1.88 -10.78 3.64
C PHE A 143 -2.82 -11.85 4.18
N PHE A 144 -3.81 -11.43 4.94
CA PHE A 144 -4.87 -12.32 5.37
C PHE A 144 -6.23 -11.66 5.19
N ILE A 145 -7.23 -12.51 4.94
CA ILE A 145 -8.61 -12.09 4.78
C ILE A 145 -9.44 -12.88 5.78
N TYR A 146 -10.34 -12.17 6.47
CA TYR A 146 -11.24 -12.80 7.41
C TYR A 146 -12.63 -12.17 7.38
N SER A 147 -13.60 -12.85 7.97
CA SER A 147 -14.94 -12.29 8.09
C SER A 147 -15.58 -12.65 9.42
N TYR A 148 -16.37 -11.71 9.97
CA TYR A 148 -17.12 -11.89 11.19
C TYR A 148 -18.54 -11.31 11.07
N PRO A 149 -19.51 -11.75 11.89
CA PRO A 149 -20.90 -11.28 11.81
C PRO A 149 -21.03 -9.78 12.06
N TYR A 150 -21.79 -9.11 11.20
CA TYR A 150 -22.17 -7.72 11.42
C TYR A 150 -23.34 -7.64 12.42
N ARG A 151 -23.15 -7.00 13.55
CA ARG A 151 -24.12 -6.85 14.64
C ARG A 151 -24.59 -5.42 14.83
N GLY A 152 -24.40 -4.55 13.84
CA GLY A 152 -24.72 -3.13 13.90
C GLY A 152 -23.50 -2.26 13.65
N LYS A 153 -23.69 -0.93 13.72
CA LYS A 153 -22.63 0.05 13.38
C LYS A 153 -21.38 -0.13 14.22
N GLU A 154 -21.52 -0.58 15.46
CA GLU A 154 -20.40 -0.82 16.39
C GLU A 154 -19.42 -1.88 15.88
N SER A 155 -19.88 -2.80 15.00
CA SER A 155 -18.99 -3.79 14.36
C SER A 155 -17.93 -3.14 13.46
N LEU A 156 -18.06 -1.87 13.11
CA LEU A 156 -17.11 -1.09 12.30
C LEU A 156 -16.39 -0.02 13.13
N SER A 157 -16.55 0.00 14.45
CA SER A 157 -15.79 0.91 15.32
C SER A 157 -14.31 0.52 15.37
N PRO A 158 -13.40 1.47 15.66
CA PRO A 158 -11.97 1.18 15.77
C PRO A 158 -11.68 0.02 16.74
N GLY A 159 -12.32 0.04 17.91
CA GLY A 159 -12.12 -1.01 18.92
C GLY A 159 -12.61 -2.38 18.48
N ALA A 160 -13.77 -2.46 17.79
CA ALA A 160 -14.30 -3.72 17.29
C ALA A 160 -13.44 -4.30 16.15
N LEU A 161 -12.97 -3.43 15.24
CA LEU A 161 -12.05 -3.84 14.16
C LEU A 161 -10.73 -4.33 14.72
N LEU A 162 -10.16 -3.64 15.71
CA LEU A 162 -8.91 -4.03 16.35
C LEU A 162 -9.04 -5.35 17.12
N ALA A 163 -10.15 -5.53 17.86
CA ALA A 163 -10.42 -6.78 18.56
C ALA A 163 -10.56 -7.97 17.60
N ALA A 164 -11.35 -7.80 16.52
CA ALA A 164 -11.48 -8.81 15.49
C ALA A 164 -10.14 -9.10 14.81
N ARG A 165 -9.37 -8.05 14.48
CA ARG A 165 -8.02 -8.21 13.91
C ARG A 165 -7.15 -9.10 14.80
N ASN A 166 -7.07 -8.82 16.09
CA ASN A 166 -6.23 -9.58 17.01
C ASN A 166 -6.69 -11.04 17.17
N GLU A 167 -8.01 -11.29 17.18
CA GLU A 167 -8.55 -12.64 17.20
C GLU A 167 -8.12 -13.47 15.97
N PHE A 168 -8.20 -12.87 14.78
CA PHE A 168 -7.82 -13.57 13.55
C PHE A 168 -6.31 -13.60 13.32
N ALA A 169 -5.59 -12.54 13.65
CA ALA A 169 -4.13 -12.48 13.56
C ALA A 169 -3.45 -13.52 14.46
N ALA A 170 -4.05 -13.84 15.61
CA ALA A 170 -3.54 -14.89 16.51
C ALA A 170 -3.52 -16.30 15.88
N ARG A 171 -4.20 -16.51 14.74
CA ARG A 171 -4.10 -17.76 13.96
C ARG A 171 -2.84 -17.84 13.09
N ILE A 172 -2.09 -16.74 12.99
CA ILE A 172 -0.81 -16.66 12.27
C ILE A 172 0.29 -16.96 13.27
N PRO A 173 0.97 -18.13 13.17
CA PRO A 173 2.03 -18.49 14.09
C PRO A 173 3.25 -17.60 13.90
N GLY A 174 3.91 -17.26 15.00
CA GLY A 174 5.24 -16.66 14.99
C GLY A 174 6.34 -17.72 14.85
N PRO A 175 7.62 -17.28 14.89
CA PRO A 175 8.77 -18.18 14.72
C PRO A 175 8.96 -19.19 15.84
N SER A 176 8.61 -18.83 17.07
CA SER A 176 8.78 -19.69 18.26
C SER A 176 7.51 -20.46 18.59
N ASP A 177 7.64 -21.61 19.23
CA ASP A 177 6.51 -22.43 19.66
C ASP A 177 5.55 -21.64 20.56
N GLY A 178 4.27 -21.61 20.18
CA GLY A 178 3.21 -20.89 20.90
C GLY A 178 3.21 -19.38 20.67
N SER A 179 4.12 -18.83 19.87
CA SER A 179 4.09 -17.43 19.45
C SER A 179 3.08 -17.19 18.35
N TYR A 180 2.50 -15.98 18.31
CA TYR A 180 1.46 -15.62 17.33
C TYR A 180 1.43 -14.11 17.06
N MET A 181 0.87 -13.73 15.90
CA MET A 181 0.74 -12.33 15.49
C MET A 181 -0.32 -11.60 16.33
N THR A 182 -0.02 -10.36 16.72
CA THR A 182 -0.92 -9.44 17.40
C THR A 182 -0.71 -8.00 16.91
N THR A 183 -1.48 -7.04 17.42
CA THR A 183 -1.19 -5.62 17.22
C THR A 183 -0.18 -5.16 18.26
N SER A 184 0.80 -4.35 17.83
CA SER A 184 1.76 -3.71 18.73
C SER A 184 1.06 -2.76 19.68
N GLU A 185 1.39 -2.84 20.98
CA GLU A 185 0.90 -1.92 22.01
C GLU A 185 1.70 -0.61 22.04
N ALA A 186 2.84 -0.55 21.33
CA ALA A 186 3.70 0.63 21.32
C ALA A 186 3.12 1.82 20.55
N PHE A 187 2.18 1.54 19.62
CA PHE A 187 1.59 2.55 18.76
C PHE A 187 0.09 2.31 18.61
N GLU A 188 -0.71 3.34 18.87
CA GLU A 188 -2.15 3.29 18.60
C GLU A 188 -2.39 3.29 17.09
N PRO A 189 -3.18 2.34 16.56
CA PRO A 189 -3.49 2.31 15.13
C PRO A 189 -4.33 3.50 14.69
N ASP A 190 -3.99 4.09 13.56
CA ASP A 190 -4.80 5.10 12.90
C ASP A 190 -6.06 4.48 12.29
N TYR A 191 -7.19 5.15 12.49
CA TYR A 191 -8.49 4.73 11.95
C TYR A 191 -9.08 5.82 11.07
N ARG A 192 -9.61 5.42 9.90
CA ARG A 192 -10.42 6.31 9.07
C ARG A 192 -11.54 5.58 8.36
N MET A 193 -12.61 6.32 8.05
CA MET A 193 -13.68 5.87 7.15
C MET A 193 -13.67 6.70 5.87
N PHE A 194 -13.89 6.04 4.75
CA PHE A 194 -14.00 6.69 3.44
C PHE A 194 -14.99 5.97 2.53
N ARG A 195 -15.38 6.63 1.45
CA ARG A 195 -16.23 6.02 0.42
C ARG A 195 -15.41 5.80 -0.84
N MET A 196 -15.50 4.59 -1.37
CA MET A 196 -14.93 4.22 -2.64
C MET A 196 -15.94 3.37 -3.41
N GLU A 197 -16.21 3.71 -4.67
CA GLU A 197 -17.20 3.03 -5.52
C GLU A 197 -18.60 2.90 -4.88
N GLY A 198 -19.04 3.93 -4.18
CA GLY A 198 -20.32 3.98 -3.49
C GLY A 198 -20.43 3.13 -2.22
N ARG A 199 -19.37 2.42 -1.82
CA ARG A 199 -19.30 1.59 -0.60
C ARG A 199 -18.57 2.32 0.52
N LEU A 200 -18.97 2.05 1.75
CA LEU A 200 -18.26 2.51 2.94
C LEU A 200 -17.14 1.53 3.28
N TRP A 201 -15.94 2.07 3.42
CA TRP A 201 -14.75 1.35 3.85
C TRP A 201 -14.26 1.90 5.17
N CYS A 202 -13.73 1.03 6.01
CA CYS A 202 -12.97 1.39 7.19
C CYS A 202 -11.53 0.93 7.00
N GLU A 203 -10.58 1.75 7.38
CA GLU A 203 -9.15 1.43 7.32
C GLU A 203 -8.55 1.57 8.71
N LEU A 204 -7.74 0.58 9.08
CA LEU A 204 -6.82 0.64 10.20
C LEU A 204 -5.38 0.59 9.66
N ARG A 205 -4.50 1.42 10.20
CA ARG A 205 -3.06 1.39 9.94
C ARG A 205 -2.30 1.34 11.25
N GLY A 206 -1.33 0.47 11.36
CA GLY A 206 -0.56 0.34 12.59
C GLY A 206 0.62 -0.58 12.42
N PHE A 207 1.10 -1.06 13.56
CA PHE A 207 2.18 -2.04 13.63
C PHE A 207 1.68 -3.33 14.27
N TRP A 208 2.15 -4.45 13.75
CA TRP A 208 1.97 -5.75 14.35
C TRP A 208 3.25 -6.20 15.05
N ASP A 209 3.09 -6.97 16.09
CA ASP A 209 4.15 -7.66 16.82
C ASP A 209 3.85 -9.15 16.88
N VAL A 210 4.81 -9.93 17.31
CA VAL A 210 4.61 -11.34 17.65
C VAL A 210 4.62 -11.50 19.16
N HIS A 211 3.50 -11.94 19.72
CA HIS A 211 3.45 -12.35 21.11
C HIS A 211 4.37 -13.55 21.35
N GLY A 212 5.29 -13.45 22.29
CA GLY A 212 6.22 -14.53 22.63
C GLY A 212 7.48 -14.60 21.76
N ASP A 213 7.69 -13.64 20.85
CA ASP A 213 8.89 -13.56 20.03
C ASP A 213 9.20 -12.12 19.62
N PHE A 214 10.34 -11.89 18.99
CA PHE A 214 10.80 -10.58 18.52
C PHE A 214 10.67 -10.48 16.99
N MET A 215 9.49 -10.17 16.53
CA MET A 215 9.20 -9.89 15.13
C MET A 215 8.04 -8.89 15.04
N GLY A 216 8.07 -7.99 14.08
CA GLY A 216 7.02 -7.00 13.88
C GLY A 216 7.11 -6.32 12.53
N GLY A 217 6.11 -5.51 12.21
CA GLY A 217 6.07 -4.75 10.97
C GLY A 217 4.82 -3.88 10.84
N PRO A 218 4.73 -3.08 9.76
CA PRO A 218 3.55 -2.29 9.50
C PRO A 218 2.41 -3.16 8.95
N PHE A 219 1.16 -2.71 9.20
CA PHE A 219 -0.02 -3.25 8.55
C PHE A 219 -0.97 -2.18 8.04
N VAL A 220 -1.73 -2.52 7.01
CA VAL A 220 -2.88 -1.76 6.53
C VAL A 220 -4.04 -2.72 6.34
N SER A 221 -5.12 -2.47 7.06
CA SER A 221 -6.31 -3.32 7.09
C SER A 221 -7.51 -2.56 6.54
N HIS A 222 -8.25 -3.15 5.62
CA HIS A 222 -9.45 -2.58 5.00
C HIS A 222 -10.67 -3.45 5.29
N ALA A 223 -11.67 -2.86 5.93
CA ALA A 223 -12.94 -3.52 6.26
C ALA A 223 -14.08 -3.03 5.37
N LEU A 224 -14.89 -3.96 4.89
CA LEU A 224 -16.07 -3.73 4.06
C LEU A 224 -17.28 -4.48 4.60
N LEU A 225 -18.44 -3.82 4.64
CA LEU A 225 -19.70 -4.46 5.00
C LEU A 225 -20.31 -5.23 3.81
N ASP A 226 -20.36 -6.55 3.91
CA ASP A 226 -21.16 -7.41 3.05
C ASP A 226 -22.60 -7.48 3.57
N LYS A 227 -23.43 -6.54 3.14
CA LYS A 227 -24.85 -6.43 3.56
C LYS A 227 -25.67 -7.68 3.20
N LYS A 228 -25.33 -8.35 2.08
CA LYS A 228 -26.09 -9.52 1.60
C LYS A 228 -25.94 -10.71 2.53
N LYS A 229 -24.75 -10.90 3.10
CA LYS A 229 -24.46 -12.01 4.03
C LYS A 229 -24.44 -11.57 5.49
N GLY A 230 -24.69 -10.29 5.81
CA GLY A 230 -24.71 -9.77 7.18
C GLY A 230 -23.38 -9.92 7.91
N ARG A 231 -22.26 -9.67 7.22
CA ARG A 231 -20.92 -9.83 7.77
C ARG A 231 -20.01 -8.67 7.40
N VAL A 232 -18.96 -8.47 8.17
CA VAL A 232 -17.83 -7.62 7.82
C VAL A 232 -16.77 -8.52 7.20
N ILE A 233 -16.20 -8.12 6.07
CA ILE A 233 -15.03 -8.74 5.44
C ILE A 233 -13.87 -7.78 5.61
N VAL A 234 -12.74 -8.29 6.05
CA VAL A 234 -11.52 -7.53 6.26
C VAL A 234 -10.38 -8.16 5.47
N ALA A 235 -9.61 -7.33 4.76
CA ALA A 235 -8.38 -7.71 4.10
C ALA A 235 -7.24 -6.85 4.65
N GLU A 236 -6.15 -7.49 5.05
CA GLU A 236 -4.95 -6.87 5.57
C GLU A 236 -3.71 -7.36 4.85
#